data_dfb6861ce1d1091618cb133d0fff5d54
#
_entry.id   dfb6861ce1d1091618cb133d0fff5d54
#
_cell.length_a   1.000
_cell.length_b   1.000
_cell.length_c   1.000
_cell.angle_alpha   90.00
_cell.angle_beta   90.00
_cell.angle_gamma   90.00
#
_symmetry.space_group_name_H-M   'P 1'
#
loop_
_entity.id
_entity.type
_entity.pdbx_description
1 polymer ?
#
loop_
_entity_poly.entity_id
_entity_poly.type
_entity_poly.pdbx_seq_one_letter_code
_entity_poly.pdbx_strand_id
1 'polypeptide(L)'
;MAFDRLDEARATTEEITMLRTWLDEAWSLRSKHEYDQVREVLDRCLAQAELIRQKINAAKLRDQMQKREAALTELRAKIDKTRKALQDTTVKKKALEGTVQ
;
A
#
# COMPACT_ATOMS: atom_id res chain seq x y z
N MET A 1 -2.67 -3.01 -11.32
CA MET A 1 -2.54 -3.13 -9.87
C MET A 1 -1.44 -4.09 -9.44
N ALA A 2 -1.33 -5.28 -10.01
CA ALA A 2 -0.18 -6.16 -9.77
C ALA A 2 1.13 -5.55 -10.31
N PHE A 3 1.06 -4.78 -11.39
CA PHE A 3 2.22 -4.09 -11.97
C PHE A 3 2.81 -3.03 -11.04
N ASP A 4 1.97 -2.24 -10.37
CA ASP A 4 2.43 -1.18 -9.46
C ASP A 4 3.19 -1.75 -8.27
N ARG A 5 2.75 -2.89 -7.75
CA ARG A 5 3.43 -3.58 -6.64
C ARG A 5 4.78 -4.15 -7.07
N LEU A 6 4.85 -4.72 -8.27
CA LEU A 6 6.09 -5.25 -8.81
C LEU A 6 7.10 -4.12 -9.07
N ASP A 7 6.66 -2.99 -9.61
CA ASP A 7 7.50 -1.83 -9.84
C ASP A 7 7.99 -1.21 -8.53
N GLU A 8 7.13 -1.11 -7.52
CA GLU A 8 7.51 -0.62 -6.19
C GLU A 8 8.52 -1.55 -5.52
N ALA A 9 8.30 -2.86 -5.60
CA ALA A 9 9.23 -3.85 -5.05
C ALA A 9 10.57 -3.81 -5.76
N ARG A 10 10.58 -3.65 -7.08
CA ARG A 10 11.80 -3.53 -7.88
C ARG A 10 12.57 -2.27 -7.54
N ALA A 11 11.89 -1.12 -7.46
CA ALA A 11 12.49 0.16 -7.09
C ALA A 11 13.11 0.10 -5.69
N THR A 12 12.42 -0.52 -4.73
CA THR A 12 12.92 -0.70 -3.38
C THR A 12 14.16 -1.61 -3.36
N THR A 13 14.16 -2.68 -4.18
CA THR A 13 15.32 -3.58 -4.30
C THR A 13 16.52 -2.85 -4.88
N GLU A 14 16.33 -2.03 -5.90
CA GLU A 14 17.40 -1.21 -6.48
C GLU A 14 17.98 -0.23 -5.46
N GLU A 15 17.12 0.42 -4.68
CA GLU A 15 17.53 1.37 -3.64
C GLU A 15 18.31 0.68 -2.52
N ILE A 16 17.90 -0.52 -2.11
CA ILE A 16 18.62 -1.33 -1.12
C ILE A 16 20.00 -1.72 -1.66
N THR A 17 20.09 -2.08 -2.94
CA THR A 17 21.35 -2.40 -3.59
C THR A 17 22.29 -1.19 -3.61
N MET A 18 21.77 0.00 -3.93
CA MET A 18 22.52 1.26 -3.86
C MET A 18 23.02 1.53 -2.46
N LEU A 19 22.18 1.33 -1.45
CA LEU A 19 22.53 1.51 -0.05
C LEU A 19 23.69 0.60 0.35
N ARG A 20 23.65 -0.66 -0.05
CA ARG A 20 24.75 -1.61 0.20
C ARG A 20 26.05 -1.15 -0.45
N THR A 21 25.97 -0.68 -1.69
CA THR A 21 27.12 -0.15 -2.42
C THR A 21 27.74 1.03 -1.67
N TRP A 22 26.92 1.94 -1.18
CA TRP A 22 27.38 3.10 -0.41
C TRP A 22 27.99 2.70 0.93
N LEU A 23 27.45 1.68 1.60
CA LEU A 23 28.03 1.16 2.84
C LEU A 23 29.39 0.51 2.60
N ASP A 24 29.53 -0.22 1.49
CA ASP A 24 30.81 -0.80 1.09
C ASP A 24 31.84 0.28 0.78
N GLU A 25 31.41 1.36 0.11
CA GLU A 25 32.26 2.52 -0.15
C GLU A 25 32.72 3.19 1.15
N ALA A 26 31.80 3.37 2.10
CA ALA A 26 32.14 3.94 3.41
C ALA A 26 33.15 3.08 4.14
N TRP A 27 32.98 1.76 4.09
CA TRP A 27 33.93 0.82 4.70
C TRP A 27 35.32 0.91 4.07
N SER A 28 35.36 0.99 2.73
CA SER A 28 36.63 1.17 1.98
C SER A 28 37.32 2.48 2.35
N LEU A 29 36.56 3.59 2.43
CA LEU A 29 37.10 4.90 2.83
C LEU A 29 37.64 4.89 4.26
N ARG A 30 36.95 4.20 5.17
CA ARG A 30 37.41 4.03 6.55
C ARG A 30 38.74 3.29 6.59
N SER A 31 38.91 2.26 5.77
CA SER A 31 40.18 1.52 5.66
C SER A 31 41.34 2.40 5.19
N LYS A 32 41.01 3.45 4.41
CA LYS A 32 42.00 4.44 3.92
C LYS A 32 42.20 5.62 4.85
N HIS A 33 41.50 5.65 6.00
CA HIS A 33 41.54 6.75 6.98
C HIS A 33 40.96 8.08 6.45
N GLU A 34 40.07 8.04 5.48
CA GLU A 34 39.40 9.22 4.91
C GLU A 34 38.07 9.48 5.64
N TYR A 35 38.15 9.86 6.92
CA TYR A 35 36.99 9.91 7.83
C TYR A 35 35.97 10.97 7.47
N ASP A 36 36.35 12.10 6.89
CA ASP A 36 35.40 13.13 6.46
C ASP A 36 34.50 12.61 5.34
N GLN A 37 35.07 11.89 4.39
CA GLN A 37 34.33 11.25 3.30
C GLN A 37 33.44 10.11 3.81
N VAL A 38 33.91 9.37 4.81
CA VAL A 38 33.10 8.33 5.47
C VAL A 38 31.83 8.94 6.04
N ARG A 39 31.92 10.08 6.72
CA ARG A 39 30.77 10.78 7.30
C ARG A 39 29.77 11.16 6.20
N GLU A 40 30.23 11.74 5.09
CA GLU A 40 29.36 12.11 3.99
C GLU A 40 28.62 10.90 3.41
N VAL A 41 29.33 9.79 3.18
CA VAL A 41 28.71 8.57 2.66
C VAL A 41 27.73 7.99 3.64
N LEU A 42 28.04 7.97 4.94
CA LEU A 42 27.12 7.50 5.98
C LEU A 42 25.85 8.38 6.07
N ASP A 43 26.00 9.70 5.95
CA ASP A 43 24.85 10.60 5.93
C ASP A 43 23.94 10.32 4.73
N ARG A 44 24.51 10.04 3.56
CA ARG A 44 23.74 9.59 2.39
C ARG A 44 23.03 8.27 2.64
N CYS A 45 23.70 7.33 3.29
CA CYS A 45 23.12 6.04 3.65
C CYS A 45 21.91 6.22 4.57
N LEU A 46 22.01 7.09 5.57
CA LEU A 46 20.91 7.36 6.50
C LEU A 46 19.73 8.01 5.78
N ALA A 47 19.98 8.99 4.90
CA ALA A 47 18.94 9.64 4.11
C ALA A 47 18.24 8.62 3.18
N GLN A 48 19.01 7.75 2.54
CA GLN A 48 18.46 6.73 1.66
C GLN A 48 17.65 5.69 2.41
N ALA A 49 18.12 5.27 3.59
CA ALA A 49 17.38 4.35 4.45
C ALA A 49 16.03 4.92 4.87
N GLU A 50 15.97 6.20 5.22
CA GLU A 50 14.72 6.88 5.56
C GLU A 50 13.77 6.95 4.36
N LEU A 51 14.30 7.25 3.17
CA LEU A 51 13.50 7.28 1.94
C LEU A 51 12.90 5.90 1.63
N ILE A 52 13.69 4.83 1.79
CA ILE A 52 13.23 3.45 1.61
C ILE A 52 12.12 3.15 2.61
N ARG A 53 12.27 3.53 3.87
CA ARG A 53 11.25 3.33 4.90
C ARG A 53 9.95 4.03 4.54
N GLN A 54 10.01 5.28 4.08
CA GLN A 54 8.84 6.04 3.66
C GLN A 54 8.14 5.39 2.48
N LYS A 55 8.88 4.88 1.50
CA LYS A 55 8.33 4.19 0.34
C LYS A 55 7.63 2.88 0.73
N ILE A 56 8.23 2.11 1.63
CA ILE A 56 7.62 0.88 2.15
C ILE A 56 6.31 1.20 2.89
N ASN A 57 6.31 2.22 3.73
CA ASN A 57 5.11 2.64 4.46
C ASN A 57 4.01 3.13 3.52
N ALA A 58 4.37 3.88 2.47
CA ALA A 58 3.41 4.34 1.46
C ALA A 58 2.80 3.16 0.68
N ALA A 59 3.61 2.17 0.33
CA ALA A 59 3.13 0.96 -0.35
C ALA A 59 2.18 0.16 0.52
N LYS A 60 2.49 0.00 1.82
CA LYS A 60 1.61 -0.67 2.78
C LYS A 60 0.28 0.05 2.93
N LEU A 61 0.32 1.38 3.02
CA LEU A 61 -0.89 2.20 3.14
C LEU A 61 -1.76 2.08 1.90
N ARG A 62 -1.16 2.12 0.72
CA ARG A 62 -1.87 1.91 -0.55
C ARG A 62 -2.56 0.55 -0.61
N ASP A 63 -1.87 -0.50 -0.17
CA ASP A 63 -2.42 -1.86 -0.11
C ASP A 63 -3.62 -1.93 0.82
N GLN A 64 -3.53 -1.31 2.00
CA GLN A 64 -4.64 -1.23 2.96
C GLN A 64 -5.84 -0.48 2.38
N MET A 65 -5.59 0.64 1.68
CA MET A 65 -6.66 1.41 1.05
C MET A 65 -7.37 0.63 -0.04
N GLN A 66 -6.63 -0.11 -0.87
CA GLN A 66 -7.22 -0.97 -1.90
C GLN A 66 -8.09 -2.06 -1.30
N LYS A 67 -7.66 -2.68 -0.21
CA LYS A 67 -8.43 -3.70 0.50
C LYS A 67 -9.71 -3.11 1.09
N ARG A 68 -9.64 -1.91 1.65
CA ARG A 68 -10.81 -1.21 2.19
C ARG A 68 -11.79 -0.83 1.10
N GLU A 69 -11.32 -0.35 -0.04
CA GLU A 69 -12.17 -0.04 -1.19
C GLU A 69 -12.88 -1.27 -1.72
N ALA A 70 -12.17 -2.40 -1.83
CA ALA A 70 -12.77 -3.66 -2.24
C ALA A 70 -13.84 -4.12 -1.25
N ALA A 71 -13.58 -4.01 0.05
CA ALA A 71 -14.54 -4.34 1.09
C ALA A 71 -15.76 -3.42 1.05
N LEU A 72 -15.59 -2.13 0.82
CA LEU A 72 -16.68 -1.16 0.68
C LEU A 72 -17.54 -1.46 -0.55
N THR A 73 -16.92 -1.79 -1.67
CA THR A 73 -17.64 -2.15 -2.90
C THR A 73 -18.50 -3.39 -2.67
N GLU A 74 -17.95 -4.40 -2.03
CA GLU A 74 -18.68 -5.62 -1.67
C GLU A 74 -19.83 -5.33 -0.73
N LEU A 75 -19.60 -4.52 0.29
CA LEU A 75 -20.64 -4.13 1.25
C LEU A 75 -21.78 -3.35 0.60
N ARG A 76 -21.45 -2.41 -0.30
CA ARG A 76 -22.45 -1.66 -1.07
C ARG A 76 -23.30 -2.57 -1.93
N ALA A 77 -22.68 -3.57 -2.58
CA ALA A 77 -23.39 -4.56 -3.37
C ALA A 77 -24.38 -5.36 -2.50
N LYS A 78 -23.96 -5.76 -1.31
CA LYS A 78 -24.84 -6.45 -0.34
C LYS A 78 -25.98 -5.58 0.13
N ILE A 79 -25.72 -4.31 0.41
CA ILE A 79 -26.76 -3.35 0.81
C ILE A 79 -27.79 -3.17 -0.31
N ASP A 80 -27.34 -2.98 -1.56
CA ASP A 80 -28.23 -2.83 -2.71
C ASP A 80 -29.09 -4.08 -2.92
N LYS A 81 -28.50 -5.25 -2.79
CA LYS A 81 -29.21 -6.52 -2.90
C LYS A 81 -30.28 -6.65 -1.81
N THR A 82 -29.95 -6.30 -0.57
CA THR A 82 -30.87 -6.32 0.57
C THR A 82 -32.00 -5.31 0.37
N ARG A 83 -31.70 -4.11 -0.13
CA ARG A 83 -32.72 -3.09 -0.42
C ARG A 83 -33.72 -3.57 -1.48
N LYS A 84 -33.23 -4.18 -2.55
CA LYS A 84 -34.09 -4.75 -3.60
C LYS A 84 -34.96 -5.87 -3.05
N ALA A 85 -34.39 -6.76 -2.25
CA ALA A 85 -35.16 -7.83 -1.59
C ALA A 85 -36.26 -7.25 -0.68
N LEU A 86 -35.93 -6.20 0.08
CA LEU A 86 -36.87 -5.51 0.95
C LEU A 86 -37.98 -4.84 0.16
N GLN A 87 -37.66 -4.16 -0.94
CA GLN A 87 -38.65 -3.55 -1.82
C GLN A 87 -39.59 -4.60 -2.42
N ASP A 88 -39.06 -5.72 -2.90
CA ASP A 88 -39.84 -6.81 -3.44
C ASP A 88 -40.77 -7.40 -2.39
N THR A 89 -40.29 -7.58 -1.16
CA THR A 89 -41.11 -8.04 -0.05
C THR A 89 -42.21 -7.05 0.30
N THR A 90 -41.90 -5.75 0.30
CA THR A 90 -42.87 -4.68 0.57
C THR A 90 -43.97 -4.63 -0.49
N VAL A 91 -43.59 -4.76 -1.77
CA VAL A 91 -44.53 -4.81 -2.88
C VAL A 91 -45.45 -6.05 -2.76
N LYS A 92 -44.90 -7.21 -2.47
CA LYS A 92 -45.67 -8.44 -2.26
C LYS A 92 -46.63 -8.29 -1.08
N LYS A 93 -46.18 -7.69 0.01
CA LYS A 93 -47.01 -7.45 1.19
C LYS A 93 -48.20 -6.55 0.83
N LYS A 94 -47.97 -5.45 0.11
CA LYS A 94 -49.01 -4.52 -0.34
C LYS A 94 -50.01 -5.20 -1.28
N ALA A 95 -49.52 -6.03 -2.19
CA ALA A 95 -50.35 -6.81 -3.09
C ALA A 95 -51.26 -7.78 -2.33
N LEU A 96 -50.74 -8.48 -1.32
CA LEU A 96 -51.51 -9.37 -0.46
C LEU A 96 -52.52 -8.61 0.38
N GLU A 97 -52.18 -7.46 0.95
CA GLU A 97 -53.10 -6.61 1.68
C GLU A 97 -54.23 -6.09 0.78
N GLY A 98 -53.90 -5.73 -0.46
CA GLY A 98 -54.89 -5.34 -1.45
C GLY A 98 -55.86 -6.44 -1.84
N THR A 99 -55.45 -7.70 -1.86
CA THR A 99 -56.31 -8.84 -2.17
C THR A 99 -57.20 -9.26 -1.01
N VAL A 100 -56.83 -8.96 0.20
CA VAL A 100 -57.64 -9.29 1.39
C VAL A 100 -58.76 -8.28 1.64
N GLN A 101 -58.59 -7.07 1.14
CA GLN A 101 -59.63 -6.06 1.22
C GLN A 101 -60.63 -6.22 0.09
#